data_240063325f0d9b1fc0d7ce93896b1d07
#
_entry.id   240063325f0d9b1fc0d7ce93896b1d07
#
_cell.length_a   1.000
_cell.length_b   1.000
_cell.length_c   1.000
_cell.angle_alpha   90.00
_cell.angle_beta   90.00
_cell.angle_gamma   90.00
#
_symmetry.space_group_name_H-M   'P 1'
#
loop_
_entity.id
_entity.type
_entity.pdbx_description
1 polymer ?
#
loop_
_entity_poly.entity_id
_entity_poly.type
_entity_poly.pdbx_seq_one_letter_code
_entity_poly.pdbx_strand_id
1 'polypeptide(L)'
;MVRVIHTGFLLLIRNIKRIMTKSLRKEKMSLKESIKQHEGYVGVVYKDSLGIDTIGYGFAIKDLELDEDVCDIILERKLKALHDMIKIKFKWYGYMPQEIKDVVMEMCYQLGVGGFSKFKKTISYLQNKQFHDASVEMLDSLWAKQTPNRAKELSNRVKEVEVGR
;
A
#
# COMPACT_ATOMS: atom_id res chain seq x y z
N MET A 1 41.99 12.89 -53.62
CA MET A 1 41.28 13.29 -52.40
C MET A 1 39.79 12.84 -52.39
N VAL A 2 39.48 11.62 -52.87
CA VAL A 2 38.07 11.16 -53.06
C VAL A 2 37.76 9.84 -52.35
N ARG A 3 38.74 9.17 -51.69
CA ARG A 3 38.53 7.83 -51.08
C ARG A 3 38.03 7.82 -49.61
N VAL A 4 38.03 8.94 -48.89
CA VAL A 4 37.69 8.97 -47.46
C VAL A 4 36.18 9.19 -47.21
N ILE A 5 35.46 9.75 -48.17
CA ILE A 5 34.03 10.06 -48.00
C ILE A 5 33.15 8.82 -48.16
N HIS A 6 33.59 7.79 -48.87
CA HIS A 6 32.81 6.58 -49.17
C HIS A 6 32.69 5.63 -47.96
N THR A 7 33.72 5.56 -47.10
CA THR A 7 33.73 4.70 -45.91
C THR A 7 32.81 5.19 -44.81
N GLY A 8 32.72 6.51 -44.57
CA GLY A 8 31.85 7.12 -43.59
C GLY A 8 30.37 6.95 -43.92
N PHE A 9 30.02 7.08 -45.21
CA PHE A 9 28.65 6.94 -45.70
C PHE A 9 28.13 5.49 -45.59
N LEU A 10 28.98 4.51 -45.89
CA LEU A 10 28.67 3.08 -45.75
C LEU A 10 28.52 2.66 -44.29
N LEU A 11 29.33 3.25 -43.36
CA LEU A 11 29.17 3.03 -41.91
C LEU A 11 27.86 3.63 -41.38
N LEU A 12 27.50 4.80 -41.87
CA LEU A 12 26.23 5.46 -41.48
C LEU A 12 25.03 4.65 -41.95
N ILE A 13 25.01 4.18 -43.20
CA ILE A 13 23.93 3.33 -43.72
C ILE A 13 23.85 1.99 -42.96
N ARG A 14 25.01 1.41 -42.60
CA ARG A 14 25.06 0.18 -41.81
C ARG A 14 24.52 0.38 -40.41
N ASN A 15 24.80 1.50 -39.74
CA ASN A 15 24.28 1.88 -38.46
C ASN A 15 22.77 2.19 -38.52
N ILE A 16 22.31 2.91 -39.52
CA ILE A 16 20.89 3.18 -39.75
C ILE A 16 20.10 1.88 -40.00
N LYS A 17 20.63 0.98 -40.85
CA LYS A 17 20.02 -0.35 -41.05
C LYS A 17 19.98 -1.17 -39.76
N ARG A 18 21.04 -1.13 -38.93
CA ARG A 18 21.10 -1.83 -37.66
C ARG A 18 20.14 -1.25 -36.63
N ILE A 19 19.93 0.06 -36.62
CA ILE A 19 18.94 0.75 -35.76
C ILE A 19 17.52 0.46 -36.25
N MET A 20 17.28 0.52 -37.57
CA MET A 20 15.98 0.20 -38.16
C MET A 20 15.63 -1.27 -38.03
N THR A 21 16.58 -2.20 -38.19
CA THR A 21 16.30 -3.65 -37.97
C THR A 21 16.11 -3.97 -36.49
N LYS A 22 16.69 -3.18 -35.57
CA LYS A 22 16.43 -3.30 -34.13
C LYS A 22 15.07 -2.71 -33.74
N SER A 23 14.63 -1.64 -34.40
CA SER A 23 13.29 -1.04 -34.24
C SER A 23 12.17 -1.85 -34.89
N LEU A 24 12.48 -2.59 -35.95
CA LEU A 24 11.54 -3.47 -36.68
C LEU A 24 11.49 -4.91 -36.13
N ARG A 25 12.36 -5.28 -35.18
CA ARG A 25 12.14 -6.46 -34.36
C ARG A 25 11.00 -6.10 -33.40
N LYS A 26 9.78 -6.30 -33.85
CA LYS A 26 8.60 -6.38 -33.00
C LYS A 26 8.99 -7.33 -31.85
N GLU A 27 9.30 -6.76 -30.66
CA GLU A 27 9.68 -7.58 -29.52
C GLU A 27 8.61 -8.63 -29.38
N LYS A 28 9.01 -9.90 -29.49
CA LYS A 28 8.06 -11.00 -29.37
C LYS A 28 7.47 -10.89 -27.99
N MET A 29 6.18 -10.52 -27.92
CA MET A 29 5.45 -10.35 -26.67
C MET A 29 5.66 -11.60 -25.80
N SER A 30 6.05 -11.42 -24.55
CA SER A 30 6.24 -12.54 -23.63
C SER A 30 4.91 -13.27 -23.41
N LEU A 31 4.96 -14.55 -23.05
CA LEU A 31 3.77 -15.33 -22.71
C LEU A 31 2.95 -14.62 -21.62
N LYS A 32 3.61 -14.07 -20.61
CA LYS A 32 2.99 -13.30 -19.53
C LYS A 32 2.19 -12.10 -20.06
N GLU A 33 2.79 -11.30 -20.96
CA GLU A 33 2.11 -10.15 -21.53
C GLU A 33 0.94 -10.56 -22.45
N SER A 34 1.10 -11.67 -23.18
CA SER A 34 0.03 -12.23 -23.99
C SER A 34 -1.17 -12.64 -23.14
N ILE A 35 -0.93 -13.37 -22.05
CA ILE A 35 -1.99 -13.77 -21.10
C ILE A 35 -2.66 -12.54 -20.49
N LYS A 36 -1.90 -11.55 -20.01
CA LYS A 36 -2.46 -10.32 -19.45
C LYS A 36 -3.36 -9.57 -20.44
N GLN A 37 -2.98 -9.56 -21.73
CA GLN A 37 -3.75 -8.90 -22.77
C GLN A 37 -5.08 -9.64 -23.06
N HIS A 38 -5.07 -10.97 -23.02
CA HIS A 38 -6.27 -11.78 -23.30
C HIS A 38 -7.23 -11.82 -22.11
N GLU A 39 -6.70 -11.99 -20.89
CA GLU A 39 -7.53 -12.12 -19.68
C GLU A 39 -8.05 -10.76 -19.19
N GLY A 40 -7.35 -9.66 -19.49
CA GLY A 40 -7.65 -8.35 -18.94
C GLY A 40 -7.36 -8.27 -17.45
N TYR A 41 -7.42 -7.07 -16.87
CA TYR A 41 -7.18 -6.86 -15.45
C TYR A 41 -8.39 -6.25 -14.75
N VAL A 42 -8.88 -6.93 -13.71
CA VAL A 42 -9.93 -6.41 -12.83
C VAL A 42 -9.46 -6.48 -11.39
N GLY A 43 -9.20 -5.32 -10.78
CA GLY A 43 -8.62 -5.21 -9.44
C GLY A 43 -9.59 -5.40 -8.27
N VAL A 44 -10.85 -5.75 -8.55
CA VAL A 44 -11.89 -6.04 -7.55
C VAL A 44 -12.54 -7.39 -7.86
N VAL A 45 -13.15 -8.01 -6.87
CA VAL A 45 -13.88 -9.26 -7.08
C VAL A 45 -15.11 -9.01 -7.98
N TYR A 46 -15.25 -9.85 -8.99
CA TYR A 46 -16.41 -9.85 -9.90
C TYR A 46 -16.89 -11.28 -10.15
N LYS A 47 -18.09 -11.43 -10.67
CA LYS A 47 -18.59 -12.72 -11.16
C LYS A 47 -18.19 -12.90 -12.62
N ASP A 48 -17.52 -14.02 -12.92
CA ASP A 48 -17.26 -14.40 -14.31
C ASP A 48 -18.51 -14.90 -15.03
N SER A 49 -18.37 -15.36 -16.27
CA SER A 49 -19.49 -15.87 -17.07
C SER A 49 -20.16 -17.12 -16.50
N LEU A 50 -19.49 -17.83 -15.59
CA LEU A 50 -19.99 -19.01 -14.89
C LEU A 50 -20.50 -18.68 -13.48
N GLY A 51 -20.49 -17.40 -13.06
CA GLY A 51 -20.89 -16.95 -11.75
C GLY A 51 -19.84 -17.19 -10.65
N ILE A 52 -18.59 -17.49 -11.01
CA ILE A 52 -17.49 -17.73 -10.07
C ILE A 52 -16.88 -16.38 -9.66
N ASP A 53 -16.63 -16.21 -8.34
CA ASP A 53 -15.92 -15.04 -7.83
C ASP A 53 -14.48 -15.04 -8.32
N THR A 54 -14.11 -14.02 -9.07
CA THR A 54 -12.85 -13.90 -9.80
C THR A 54 -12.21 -12.54 -9.56
N ILE A 55 -10.87 -12.45 -9.62
CA ILE A 55 -10.09 -11.22 -9.44
C ILE A 55 -8.83 -11.24 -10.32
N GLY A 56 -8.24 -10.08 -10.57
CA GLY A 56 -6.94 -9.96 -11.24
C GLY A 56 -7.04 -10.29 -12.73
N TYR A 57 -6.28 -11.27 -13.17
CA TYR A 57 -6.24 -11.79 -14.53
C TYR A 57 -6.98 -13.14 -14.60
N GLY A 58 -8.24 -13.15 -14.18
CA GLY A 58 -9.06 -14.36 -14.25
C GLY A 58 -8.83 -15.36 -13.11
N PHE A 59 -8.28 -14.94 -11.95
CA PHE A 59 -8.03 -15.83 -10.82
C PHE A 59 -9.32 -16.13 -10.07
N ALA A 60 -9.78 -17.39 -10.08
CA ALA A 60 -10.91 -17.80 -9.26
C ALA A 60 -10.56 -17.72 -7.76
N ILE A 61 -11.34 -16.99 -6.99
CA ILE A 61 -11.07 -16.75 -5.56
C ILE A 61 -11.02 -18.06 -4.76
N LYS A 62 -11.87 -19.03 -5.10
CA LYS A 62 -11.93 -20.33 -4.40
C LYS A 62 -10.64 -21.16 -4.52
N ASP A 63 -9.84 -20.91 -5.56
CA ASP A 63 -8.61 -21.65 -5.86
C ASP A 63 -7.36 -20.75 -5.67
N LEU A 64 -7.54 -19.51 -5.17
CA LEU A 64 -6.47 -18.54 -5.02
C LEU A 64 -5.75 -18.74 -3.68
N GLU A 65 -4.51 -19.21 -3.76
CA GLU A 65 -3.57 -19.19 -2.63
C GLU A 65 -2.64 -17.98 -2.77
N LEU A 66 -2.38 -17.30 -1.67
CA LEU A 66 -1.48 -16.14 -1.62
C LEU A 66 -0.29 -16.48 -0.75
N ASP A 67 0.89 -16.44 -1.35
CA ASP A 67 2.15 -16.54 -0.61
C ASP A 67 2.33 -15.32 0.32
N GLU A 68 3.13 -15.47 1.37
CA GLU A 68 3.34 -14.45 2.40
C GLU A 68 3.87 -13.14 1.80
N ASP A 69 4.80 -13.21 0.84
CA ASP A 69 5.34 -12.04 0.15
C ASP A 69 4.28 -11.26 -0.63
N VAL A 70 3.31 -11.94 -1.23
CA VAL A 70 2.17 -11.30 -1.91
C VAL A 70 1.25 -10.63 -0.87
N CYS A 71 1.01 -11.31 0.27
CA CYS A 71 0.23 -10.74 1.37
C CYS A 71 0.91 -9.49 1.94
N ASP A 72 2.24 -9.49 2.09
CA ASP A 72 3.03 -8.35 2.55
C ASP A 72 2.91 -7.15 1.60
N ILE A 73 3.00 -7.37 0.30
CA ILE A 73 2.80 -6.31 -0.71
C ILE A 73 1.40 -5.70 -0.59
N ILE A 74 0.38 -6.54 -0.36
CA ILE A 74 -1.00 -6.07 -0.18
C ILE A 74 -1.11 -5.27 1.12
N LEU A 75 -0.51 -5.75 2.21
CA LEU A 75 -0.50 -5.09 3.51
C LEU A 75 0.16 -3.71 3.42
N GLU A 76 1.34 -3.61 2.83
CA GLU A 76 2.04 -2.33 2.63
C GLU A 76 1.19 -1.31 1.88
N ARG A 77 0.52 -1.73 0.81
CA ARG A 77 -0.39 -0.85 0.04
C ARG A 77 -1.58 -0.39 0.88
N LYS A 78 -2.15 -1.29 1.68
CA LYS A 78 -3.25 -0.96 2.59
C LYS A 78 -2.81 0.01 3.68
N LEU A 79 -1.64 -0.21 4.28
CA LEU A 79 -1.08 0.69 5.31
C LEU A 79 -0.78 2.08 4.74
N LYS A 80 -0.23 2.16 3.53
CA LYS A 80 -0.01 3.45 2.86
C LYS A 80 -1.33 4.21 2.63
N ALA A 81 -2.34 3.54 2.07
CA ALA A 81 -3.65 4.15 1.84
C ALA A 81 -4.31 4.58 3.17
N LEU A 82 -4.20 3.74 4.21
CA LEU A 82 -4.71 4.05 5.54
C LEU A 82 -4.02 5.27 6.15
N HIS A 83 -2.68 5.35 6.05
CA HIS A 83 -1.89 6.50 6.50
C HIS A 83 -2.38 7.81 5.85
N ASP A 84 -2.59 7.78 4.53
CA ASP A 84 -3.07 8.96 3.80
C ASP A 84 -4.48 9.39 4.27
N MET A 85 -5.39 8.43 4.48
CA MET A 85 -6.72 8.70 5.04
C MET A 85 -6.65 9.30 6.45
N ILE A 86 -5.77 8.78 7.32
CA ILE A 86 -5.58 9.29 8.68
C ILE A 86 -5.05 10.73 8.64
N LYS A 87 -4.07 11.03 7.79
CA LYS A 87 -3.52 12.39 7.63
C LYS A 87 -4.55 13.39 7.13
N ILE A 88 -5.43 12.97 6.23
CA ILE A 88 -6.51 13.82 5.73
C ILE A 88 -7.50 14.10 6.87
N LYS A 89 -7.89 13.09 7.61
CA LYS A 89 -8.91 13.16 8.67
C LYS A 89 -8.42 13.86 9.92
N PHE A 90 -7.19 13.57 10.34
CA PHE A 90 -6.59 14.03 11.60
C PHE A 90 -5.34 14.87 11.32
N LYS A 91 -5.51 16.17 11.15
CA LYS A 91 -4.42 17.11 10.80
C LYS A 91 -3.28 17.10 11.84
N TRP A 92 -3.59 16.81 13.10
CA TRP A 92 -2.62 16.72 14.20
C TRP A 92 -1.70 15.49 14.08
N TYR A 93 -2.14 14.43 13.43
CA TYR A 93 -1.42 13.16 13.34
C TYR A 93 -0.01 13.32 12.76
N GLY A 94 0.16 14.19 11.77
CA GLY A 94 1.47 14.44 11.14
C GLY A 94 2.55 14.95 12.10
N TYR A 95 2.14 15.62 13.19
CA TYR A 95 3.04 16.24 14.17
C TYR A 95 3.28 15.39 15.41
N MET A 96 2.74 14.17 15.46
CA MET A 96 2.91 13.27 16.60
C MET A 96 4.24 12.51 16.52
N PRO A 97 4.78 12.08 17.67
CA PRO A 97 5.87 11.11 17.72
C PRO A 97 5.54 9.85 16.91
N GLN A 98 6.57 9.17 16.40
CA GLN A 98 6.35 8.00 15.54
C GLN A 98 5.55 6.91 16.27
N GLU A 99 5.84 6.65 17.54
CA GLU A 99 5.13 5.66 18.34
C GLU A 99 3.60 5.93 18.40
N ILE A 100 3.21 7.20 18.57
CA ILE A 100 1.80 7.59 18.55
C ILE A 100 1.19 7.38 17.15
N LYS A 101 1.95 7.67 16.10
CA LYS A 101 1.50 7.41 14.72
C LYS A 101 1.25 5.93 14.50
N ASP A 102 2.14 5.08 14.96
CA ASP A 102 2.04 3.64 14.80
C ASP A 102 0.83 3.07 15.57
N VAL A 103 0.63 3.50 16.83
CA VAL A 103 -0.54 3.10 17.62
C VAL A 103 -1.85 3.55 16.94
N VAL A 104 -1.93 4.78 16.45
CA VAL A 104 -3.11 5.28 15.73
C VAL A 104 -3.34 4.49 14.43
N MET A 105 -2.27 4.14 13.72
CA MET A 105 -2.34 3.29 12.53
C MET A 105 -2.91 1.91 12.87
N GLU A 106 -2.41 1.26 13.92
CA GLU A 106 -2.90 -0.07 14.34
C GLU A 106 -4.36 -0.04 14.77
N MET A 107 -4.76 0.97 15.55
CA MET A 107 -6.18 1.16 15.89
C MET A 107 -7.06 1.38 14.66
N CYS A 108 -6.61 2.22 13.73
CA CYS A 108 -7.33 2.48 12.49
C CYS A 108 -7.35 1.26 11.54
N TYR A 109 -6.31 0.44 11.53
CA TYR A 109 -6.28 -0.79 10.75
C TYR A 109 -7.36 -1.77 11.21
N GLN A 110 -7.57 -1.87 12.53
CA GLN A 110 -8.58 -2.76 13.12
C GLN A 110 -10.00 -2.20 13.05
N LEU A 111 -10.17 -0.91 13.36
CA LEU A 111 -11.47 -0.27 13.58
C LEU A 111 -11.99 0.51 12.37
N GLY A 112 -11.11 0.74 11.40
CA GLY A 112 -11.28 1.76 10.38
C GLY A 112 -11.13 3.18 10.93
N VAL A 113 -10.84 4.16 10.07
CA VAL A 113 -10.71 5.57 10.44
C VAL A 113 -12.00 6.12 11.06
N GLY A 114 -13.17 5.66 10.58
CA GLY A 114 -14.47 6.03 11.13
C GLY A 114 -14.69 5.48 12.55
N GLY A 115 -14.25 4.25 12.80
CA GLY A 115 -14.32 3.62 14.13
C GLY A 115 -13.42 4.34 15.12
N PHE A 116 -12.16 4.60 14.75
CA PHE A 116 -11.24 5.38 15.58
C PHE A 116 -11.75 6.79 15.86
N SER A 117 -12.43 7.44 14.91
CA SER A 117 -13.01 8.78 15.11
C SER A 117 -14.02 8.88 16.26
N LYS A 118 -14.53 7.74 16.77
CA LYS A 118 -15.44 7.69 17.90
C LYS A 118 -14.73 7.83 19.25
N PHE A 119 -13.42 7.63 19.30
CA PHE A 119 -12.57 7.78 20.49
C PHE A 119 -12.27 9.26 20.78
N LYS A 120 -13.30 10.07 20.92
CA LYS A 120 -13.20 11.53 20.98
C LYS A 120 -12.29 12.03 22.11
N LYS A 121 -12.40 11.45 23.32
CA LYS A 121 -11.55 11.86 24.46
C LYS A 121 -10.10 11.42 24.25
N THR A 122 -9.84 10.17 23.83
CA THR A 122 -8.50 9.71 23.48
C THR A 122 -7.86 10.62 22.44
N ILE A 123 -8.60 10.95 21.37
CA ILE A 123 -8.12 11.85 20.32
C ILE A 123 -7.80 13.24 20.87
N SER A 124 -8.65 13.78 21.77
CA SER A 124 -8.39 15.07 22.42
C SER A 124 -7.12 15.03 23.25
N TYR A 125 -6.92 14.00 24.04
CA TYR A 125 -5.69 13.82 24.84
C TYR A 125 -4.44 13.69 23.96
N LEU A 126 -4.52 12.89 22.90
CA LEU A 126 -3.41 12.74 21.94
C LEU A 126 -3.04 14.09 21.28
N GLN A 127 -4.03 14.88 20.85
CA GLN A 127 -3.84 16.19 20.25
C GLN A 127 -3.09 17.14 21.21
N ASN A 128 -3.42 17.07 22.49
CA ASN A 128 -2.82 17.91 23.54
C ASN A 128 -1.54 17.30 24.13
N LYS A 129 -1.05 16.19 23.55
CA LYS A 129 0.14 15.45 24.02
C LYS A 129 0.02 14.96 25.47
N GLN A 130 -1.21 14.74 25.94
CA GLN A 130 -1.53 14.17 27.24
C GLN A 130 -1.55 12.63 27.11
N PHE A 131 -0.37 12.05 26.85
CA PHE A 131 -0.27 10.63 26.46
C PHE A 131 -0.66 9.69 27.60
N HIS A 132 -0.37 10.06 28.85
CA HIS A 132 -0.83 9.29 30.00
C HIS A 132 -2.36 9.21 30.05
N ASP A 133 -3.05 10.33 29.93
CA ASP A 133 -4.51 10.39 29.98
C ASP A 133 -5.14 9.67 28.77
N ALA A 134 -4.52 9.82 27.59
CA ALA A 134 -4.92 9.08 26.39
C ALA A 134 -4.84 7.56 26.63
N SER A 135 -3.77 7.07 27.27
CA SER A 135 -3.56 5.65 27.54
C SER A 135 -4.62 5.09 28.50
N VAL A 136 -5.02 5.85 29.52
CA VAL A 136 -6.10 5.46 30.45
C VAL A 136 -7.45 5.41 29.74
N GLU A 137 -7.76 6.45 28.94
CA GLU A 137 -9.02 6.53 28.20
C GLU A 137 -9.16 5.42 27.15
N MET A 138 -8.06 4.97 26.54
CA MET A 138 -8.05 3.84 25.59
C MET A 138 -8.57 2.57 26.26
N LEU A 139 -8.22 2.33 27.53
CA LEU A 139 -8.61 1.15 28.28
C LEU A 139 -10.08 1.22 28.76
N ASP A 140 -10.64 2.41 28.92
CA ASP A 140 -12.06 2.61 29.24
C ASP A 140 -12.92 2.66 27.97
N SER A 141 -12.85 1.61 27.18
CA SER A 141 -13.56 1.52 25.91
C SER A 141 -14.16 0.14 25.66
N LEU A 142 -15.19 0.08 24.81
CA LEU A 142 -15.73 -1.20 24.34
C LEU A 142 -14.69 -2.00 23.56
N TRP A 143 -13.84 -1.32 22.79
CA TRP A 143 -12.74 -1.93 22.06
C TRP A 143 -11.76 -2.65 23.00
N ALA A 144 -11.41 -2.02 24.14
CA ALA A 144 -10.55 -2.64 25.13
C ALA A 144 -11.19 -3.91 25.74
N LYS A 145 -12.50 -3.91 25.92
CA LYS A 145 -13.24 -5.10 26.39
C LYS A 145 -13.23 -6.23 25.34
N GLN A 146 -13.31 -5.89 24.07
CA GLN A 146 -13.31 -6.86 22.96
C GLN A 146 -11.91 -7.40 22.63
N THR A 147 -10.87 -6.59 22.78
CA THR A 147 -9.47 -6.95 22.45
C THR A 147 -8.50 -6.55 23.57
N PRO A 148 -8.63 -7.13 24.79
CA PRO A 148 -7.95 -6.64 25.98
C PRO A 148 -6.42 -6.67 25.89
N ASN A 149 -5.84 -7.71 25.30
CA ASN A 149 -4.39 -7.82 25.15
C ASN A 149 -3.82 -6.72 24.25
N ARG A 150 -4.43 -6.52 23.07
CA ARG A 150 -4.03 -5.46 22.15
C ARG A 150 -4.24 -4.08 22.74
N ALA A 151 -5.38 -3.85 23.39
CA ALA A 151 -5.66 -2.57 24.02
C ALA A 151 -4.65 -2.24 25.12
N LYS A 152 -4.27 -3.20 25.93
CA LYS A 152 -3.25 -3.05 26.97
C LYS A 152 -1.87 -2.75 26.38
N GLU A 153 -1.49 -3.49 25.34
CA GLU A 153 -0.21 -3.28 24.64
C GLU A 153 -0.13 -1.86 24.05
N LEU A 154 -1.11 -1.48 23.22
CA LEU A 154 -1.11 -0.17 22.57
C LEU A 154 -1.24 0.97 23.57
N SER A 155 -2.01 0.80 24.65
CA SER A 155 -2.11 1.78 25.74
C SER A 155 -0.77 1.97 26.44
N ASN A 156 -0.02 0.91 26.74
CA ASN A 156 1.30 1.01 27.33
C ASN A 156 2.27 1.75 26.40
N ARG A 157 2.27 1.45 25.12
CA ARG A 157 3.09 2.15 24.11
C ARG A 157 2.80 3.65 24.09
N VAL A 158 1.54 4.05 24.17
CA VAL A 158 1.14 5.47 24.29
C VAL A 158 1.65 6.08 25.59
N LYS A 159 1.50 5.38 26.72
CA LYS A 159 1.92 5.85 28.04
C LYS A 159 3.42 6.10 28.16
N GLU A 160 4.22 5.27 27.47
CA GLU A 160 5.68 5.32 27.52
C GLU A 160 6.29 6.45 26.66
N VAL A 161 5.48 7.11 25.82
CA VAL A 161 5.96 8.22 25.00
C VAL A 161 6.27 9.42 25.89
N GLU A 162 7.56 9.74 26.00
CA GLU A 162 8.00 10.97 26.67
C GLU A 162 7.69 12.19 25.78
N VAL A 163 7.07 13.19 26.38
CA VAL A 163 6.92 14.49 25.74
C VAL A 163 8.30 15.14 25.77
N GLY A 164 8.99 15.19 24.64
CA GLY A 164 10.27 15.87 24.53
C GLY A 164 10.17 17.27 25.12
N ARG A 165 11.05 17.54 26.09
CA ARG A 165 11.18 18.84 26.74
C ARG A 165 11.74 19.87 25.81
#